data_53199a3cf67681d3d7c2d627cd81a92c
#
_entry.id   53199a3cf67681d3d7c2d627cd81a92c
#
_cell.length_a   1.000
_cell.length_b   1.000
_cell.length_c   1.000
_cell.angle_alpha   90.00
_cell.angle_beta   90.00
_cell.angle_gamma   90.00
#
_symmetry.space_group_name_H-M   'P 1'
#
loop_
_entity.id
_entity.type
_entity.pdbx_description
1 polymer ?
#
loop_
_entity_poly.entity_id
_entity_poly.type
_entity_poly.pdbx_seq_one_letter_code
_entity_poly.pdbx_strand_id
1 'polypeptide(L)'
;MNSVYVFGPIYISGDDYLPVYKKLNQLCEKYFDKVIGTFPDFWESDETPRQFWDRTYETITKCNLFIAECSSPSHGVGMELQMAEEHDIPVIALVREEIEEFDKSLMVLGLPNLKAVIKYKDFDDLSRKLDMELSKL
;
A
#
# COMPACT_ATOMS: atom_id res chain seq x y z
N MET A 1 -4.71 4.74 -17.74
CA MET A 1 -5.92 4.17 -17.19
C MET A 1 -5.67 3.30 -15.98
N ASN A 2 -4.74 2.41 -16.07
CA ASN A 2 -4.37 1.60 -14.92
C ASN A 2 -3.57 2.42 -13.92
N SER A 3 -4.07 2.51 -12.71
CA SER A 3 -3.39 3.22 -11.64
C SER A 3 -3.32 2.36 -10.39
N VAL A 4 -2.27 2.56 -9.62
CA VAL A 4 -2.02 1.84 -8.37
C VAL A 4 -1.69 2.83 -7.26
N TYR A 5 -2.18 2.54 -6.06
CA TYR A 5 -1.84 3.28 -4.86
C TYR A 5 -0.92 2.43 -3.98
N VAL A 6 0.30 2.94 -3.74
CA VAL A 6 1.32 2.28 -2.92
C VAL A 6 1.46 3.06 -1.62
N PHE A 7 1.20 2.42 -0.48
CA PHE A 7 1.15 3.13 0.80
C PHE A 7 1.51 2.23 1.98
N GLY A 8 1.77 2.88 3.10
CA GLY A 8 2.11 2.20 4.34
C GLY A 8 2.68 3.16 5.38
N PRO A 9 3.03 2.67 6.57
CA PRO A 9 3.67 3.48 7.59
C PRO A 9 5.08 3.90 7.17
N ILE A 10 5.54 5.06 7.66
CA ILE A 10 6.87 5.58 7.32
C ILE A 10 7.96 4.74 7.99
N TYR A 11 7.72 4.37 9.24
CA TYR A 11 8.68 3.59 10.04
C TYR A 11 8.10 2.22 10.33
N ILE A 12 8.88 1.19 10.05
CA ILE A 12 8.54 -0.20 10.34
C ILE A 12 9.64 -0.74 11.24
N SER A 13 9.28 -1.15 12.46
CA SER A 13 10.23 -1.64 13.46
C SER A 13 11.40 -0.67 13.71
N GLY A 14 11.12 0.65 13.67
CA GLY A 14 12.13 1.67 13.89
C GLY A 14 12.96 2.05 12.68
N ASP A 15 12.83 1.32 11.57
CA ASP A 15 13.56 1.59 10.34
C ASP A 15 12.79 2.57 9.44
N ASP A 16 13.53 3.50 8.81
CA ASP A 16 12.97 4.40 7.81
C ASP A 16 12.64 3.60 6.53
N TYR A 17 11.36 3.55 6.17
CA TYR A 17 10.90 2.76 5.03
C TYR A 17 10.70 3.58 3.75
N LEU A 18 10.95 4.87 3.77
CA LEU A 18 10.81 5.72 2.57
C LEU A 18 11.60 5.19 1.35
N PRO A 19 12.86 4.74 1.51
CA PRO A 19 13.59 4.20 0.36
C PRO A 19 12.91 2.99 -0.27
N VAL A 20 12.24 2.16 0.53
CA VAL A 20 11.52 0.98 0.03
C VAL A 20 10.31 1.42 -0.79
N TYR A 21 9.57 2.43 -0.34
CA TYR A 21 8.43 2.95 -1.10
C TYR A 21 8.85 3.52 -2.45
N LYS A 22 9.99 4.21 -2.51
CA LYS A 22 10.52 4.70 -3.78
C LYS A 22 10.80 3.56 -4.75
N LYS A 23 11.40 2.48 -4.27
CA LYS A 23 11.67 1.28 -5.09
C LYS A 23 10.40 0.57 -5.51
N LEU A 24 9.41 0.51 -4.62
CA LEU A 24 8.10 -0.07 -4.94
C LEU A 24 7.41 0.73 -6.03
N ASN A 25 7.45 2.05 -5.94
CA ASN A 25 6.87 2.92 -6.96
C ASN A 25 7.53 2.66 -8.32
N GLN A 26 8.86 2.56 -8.35
CA GLN A 26 9.60 2.25 -9.59
C GLN A 26 9.23 0.89 -10.17
N LEU A 27 9.06 -0.11 -9.31
CA LEU A 27 8.63 -1.43 -9.76
C LEU A 27 7.23 -1.36 -10.39
N CYS A 28 6.31 -0.65 -9.75
CA CYS A 28 4.94 -0.53 -10.23
C CYS A 28 4.83 0.24 -11.55
N GLU A 29 5.76 1.14 -11.83
CA GLU A 29 5.80 1.88 -13.11
C GLU A 29 5.93 0.97 -14.34
N LYS A 30 6.39 -0.26 -14.14
CA LYS A 30 6.45 -1.25 -15.24
C LYS A 30 5.07 -1.77 -15.62
N TYR A 31 4.11 -1.70 -14.73
CA TYR A 31 2.80 -2.34 -14.90
C TYR A 31 1.63 -1.35 -14.96
N PHE A 32 1.82 -0.15 -14.46
CA PHE A 32 0.75 0.84 -14.34
C PHE A 32 1.13 2.15 -15.01
N ASP A 33 0.14 2.76 -15.64
CA ASP A 33 0.31 4.08 -16.28
C ASP A 33 0.53 5.18 -15.25
N LYS A 34 -0.05 5.02 -14.06
CA LYS A 34 0.06 5.99 -12.99
C LYS A 34 0.28 5.30 -11.66
N VAL A 35 1.33 5.70 -10.95
CA VAL A 35 1.63 5.22 -9.61
C VAL A 35 1.44 6.37 -8.64
N ILE A 36 0.58 6.18 -7.66
CA ILE A 36 0.34 7.15 -6.59
C ILE A 36 0.99 6.60 -5.34
N GLY A 37 2.02 7.30 -4.85
CA GLY A 37 2.74 6.90 -3.65
C GLY A 37 2.33 7.75 -2.47
N THR A 38 2.52 7.21 -1.27
CA THR A 38 2.24 7.91 -0.03
C THR A 38 3.21 9.07 0.19
N PHE A 39 4.45 8.94 -0.26
CA PHE A 39 5.54 9.89 0.03
C PHE A 39 6.40 10.14 -1.20
N PRO A 40 7.02 11.32 -1.30
CA PRO A 40 6.85 12.50 -0.46
C PRO A 40 5.64 13.36 -0.82
N ASP A 41 4.94 13.05 -1.91
CA ASP A 41 4.00 13.95 -2.58
C ASP A 41 2.77 14.34 -1.74
N PHE A 42 2.37 13.50 -0.80
CA PHE A 42 1.20 13.78 0.03
C PHE A 42 1.49 14.67 1.24
N TRP A 43 2.75 14.83 1.65
CA TRP A 43 3.10 15.45 2.93
C TRP A 43 3.58 16.89 2.82
N GLU A 44 3.74 17.39 1.63
CA GLU A 44 4.28 18.74 1.39
C GLU A 44 3.21 19.80 1.28
N SER A 45 2.12 19.67 2.00
CA SER A 45 1.08 20.65 1.80
C SER A 45 0.74 21.42 3.06
N ASP A 46 0.37 22.68 2.89
CA ASP A 46 -0.22 23.52 3.91
C ASP A 46 -1.71 23.18 4.11
N GLU A 47 -2.15 22.03 3.63
CA GLU A 47 -3.53 21.58 3.71
C GLU A 47 -3.97 21.38 5.15
N THR A 48 -5.22 21.74 5.43
CA THR A 48 -5.87 21.31 6.66
C THR A 48 -6.08 19.80 6.62
N PRO A 49 -6.27 19.12 7.77
CA PRO A 49 -6.59 17.70 7.76
C PRO A 49 -7.78 17.35 6.89
N ARG A 50 -8.83 18.16 6.86
CA ARG A 50 -9.99 17.90 6.01
C ARG A 50 -9.67 18.01 4.53
N GLN A 51 -8.88 19.02 4.15
CA GLN A 51 -8.45 19.16 2.76
C GLN A 51 -7.59 17.99 2.31
N PHE A 52 -6.70 17.51 3.20
CA PHE A 52 -5.89 16.32 2.94
C PHE A 52 -6.78 15.09 2.73
N TRP A 53 -7.76 14.88 3.60
CA TRP A 53 -8.70 13.77 3.50
C TRP A 53 -9.44 13.81 2.16
N ASP A 54 -10.03 14.95 1.81
CA ASP A 54 -10.85 15.08 0.61
C ASP A 54 -10.02 14.80 -0.64
N ARG A 55 -8.81 15.35 -0.71
CA ARG A 55 -7.91 15.13 -1.85
C ARG A 55 -7.45 13.68 -1.94
N THR A 56 -7.06 13.10 -0.81
CA THR A 56 -6.63 11.71 -0.75
C THR A 56 -7.76 10.79 -1.18
N TYR A 57 -8.92 10.94 -0.59
CA TYR A 57 -10.10 10.13 -0.90
C TYR A 57 -10.42 10.16 -2.40
N GLU A 58 -10.50 11.37 -2.96
CA GLU A 58 -10.81 11.51 -4.38
C GLU A 58 -9.74 10.87 -5.28
N THR A 59 -8.50 10.98 -4.90
CA THR A 59 -7.39 10.48 -5.72
C THR A 59 -7.29 8.95 -5.67
N ILE A 60 -7.27 8.38 -4.47
CA ILE A 60 -6.99 6.95 -4.32
C ILE A 60 -8.19 6.06 -4.67
N THR A 61 -9.41 6.54 -4.46
CA THR A 61 -10.60 5.75 -4.77
C THR A 61 -10.85 5.54 -6.26
N LYS A 62 -10.05 6.18 -7.10
CA LYS A 62 -10.06 5.98 -8.56
C LYS A 62 -9.00 4.98 -9.03
N CYS A 63 -8.17 4.48 -8.12
CA CYS A 63 -7.12 3.51 -8.48
C CYS A 63 -7.68 2.12 -8.75
N ASN A 64 -6.94 1.36 -9.53
CA ASN A 64 -7.32 -0.01 -9.90
C ASN A 64 -6.78 -1.07 -8.95
N LEU A 65 -5.78 -0.72 -8.15
CA LEU A 65 -5.14 -1.63 -7.21
C LEU A 65 -4.55 -0.83 -6.05
N PHE A 66 -4.65 -1.39 -4.84
CA PHE A 66 -3.94 -0.88 -3.66
C PHE A 66 -2.85 -1.86 -3.27
N ILE A 67 -1.66 -1.36 -3.04
CA ILE A 67 -0.54 -2.13 -2.48
C ILE A 67 -0.20 -1.51 -1.14
N ALA A 68 -0.52 -2.22 -0.06
CA ALA A 68 -0.42 -1.72 1.30
C ALA A 68 0.67 -2.44 2.08
N GLU A 69 1.64 -1.69 2.58
CA GLU A 69 2.61 -2.22 3.53
C GLU A 69 1.95 -2.26 4.92
N CYS A 70 1.79 -3.47 5.46
CA CYS A 70 1.02 -3.72 6.68
C CYS A 70 1.87 -4.26 7.84
N SER A 71 3.19 -4.11 7.78
CA SER A 71 4.07 -4.65 8.82
C SER A 71 3.92 -3.96 10.17
N SER A 72 3.42 -2.74 10.20
CA SER A 72 3.20 -1.98 11.42
C SER A 72 1.78 -1.42 11.45
N PRO A 73 1.10 -1.46 12.60
CA PRO A 73 -0.23 -0.86 12.71
C PRO A 73 -0.21 0.63 12.36
N SER A 74 -1.22 1.05 11.62
CA SER A 74 -1.38 2.45 11.23
C SER A 74 -2.87 2.77 11.07
N HIS A 75 -3.33 3.83 11.74
CA HIS A 75 -4.72 4.28 11.60
C HIS A 75 -5.03 4.62 10.14
N GLY A 76 -4.15 5.38 9.49
CA GLY A 76 -4.36 5.82 8.10
C GLY A 76 -4.43 4.65 7.13
N VAL A 77 -3.53 3.68 7.27
CA VAL A 77 -3.53 2.49 6.41
C VAL A 77 -4.84 1.72 6.57
N GLY A 78 -5.31 1.52 7.81
CA GLY A 78 -6.59 0.84 8.05
C GLY A 78 -7.77 1.55 7.41
N MET A 79 -7.82 2.89 7.52
CA MET A 79 -8.88 3.69 6.91
C MET A 79 -8.85 3.61 5.38
N GLU A 80 -7.66 3.64 4.79
CA GLU A 80 -7.50 3.54 3.34
C GLU A 80 -7.86 2.15 2.81
N LEU A 81 -7.56 1.09 3.58
CA LEU A 81 -8.00 -0.27 3.24
C LEU A 81 -9.52 -0.38 3.21
N GLN A 82 -10.22 0.29 4.14
CA GLN A 82 -11.68 0.34 4.12
C GLN A 82 -12.21 1.09 2.89
N MET A 83 -11.53 2.17 2.49
CA MET A 83 -11.89 2.88 1.26
C MET A 83 -11.79 1.96 0.04
N ALA A 84 -10.74 1.12 -0.01
CA ALA A 84 -10.59 0.16 -1.10
C ALA A 84 -11.76 -0.83 -1.14
N GLU A 85 -12.17 -1.35 0.01
CA GLU A 85 -13.28 -2.28 0.11
C GLU A 85 -14.59 -1.64 -0.36
N GLU A 86 -14.86 -0.42 0.07
CA GLU A 86 -16.07 0.31 -0.32
C GLU A 86 -16.17 0.58 -1.83
N HIS A 87 -15.03 0.64 -2.51
CA HIS A 87 -14.97 0.95 -3.94
C HIS A 87 -14.59 -0.27 -4.79
N ASP A 88 -14.66 -1.47 -4.23
CA ASP A 88 -14.33 -2.72 -4.92
C ASP A 88 -12.92 -2.72 -5.53
N ILE A 89 -11.96 -2.10 -4.86
CA ILE A 89 -10.58 -2.03 -5.32
C ILE A 89 -9.80 -3.20 -4.69
N PRO A 90 -9.17 -4.07 -5.49
CA PRO A 90 -8.38 -5.17 -4.94
C PRO A 90 -7.16 -4.67 -4.18
N VAL A 91 -6.77 -5.42 -3.16
CA VAL A 91 -5.66 -5.08 -2.27
C VAL A 91 -4.62 -6.20 -2.28
N ILE A 92 -3.36 -5.82 -2.40
CA ILE A 92 -2.22 -6.68 -2.10
C ILE A 92 -1.57 -6.15 -0.83
N ALA A 93 -1.50 -6.96 0.21
CA ALA A 93 -0.86 -6.61 1.47
C ALA A 93 0.57 -7.12 1.49
N LEU A 94 1.50 -6.26 1.90
CA LEU A 94 2.92 -6.59 2.04
C LEU A 94 3.26 -6.63 3.53
N VAL A 95 3.97 -7.66 3.97
CA VAL A 95 4.33 -7.83 5.38
C VAL A 95 5.74 -8.38 5.49
N ARG A 96 6.58 -7.78 6.32
CA ARG A 96 7.89 -8.34 6.65
C ARG A 96 7.69 -9.67 7.38
N GLU A 97 8.41 -10.69 6.97
CA GLU A 97 8.16 -12.06 7.47
C GLU A 97 8.41 -12.23 8.97
N GLU A 98 9.27 -11.37 9.58
CA GLU A 98 9.54 -11.42 11.01
C GLU A 98 8.40 -10.84 11.86
N ILE A 99 7.41 -10.20 11.25
CA ILE A 99 6.29 -9.56 11.98
C ILE A 99 5.18 -10.61 12.15
N GLU A 100 5.24 -11.35 13.27
CA GLU A 100 4.27 -12.40 13.57
C GLU A 100 2.89 -11.86 13.94
N GLU A 101 2.82 -10.65 14.49
CA GLU A 101 1.57 -10.02 14.92
C GLU A 101 0.58 -9.83 13.77
N PHE A 102 1.06 -9.77 12.53
CA PHE A 102 0.18 -9.63 11.38
C PHE A 102 -0.82 -10.78 11.27
N ASP A 103 -0.43 -11.99 11.68
CA ASP A 103 -1.31 -13.16 11.61
C ASP A 103 -2.54 -13.02 12.54
N LYS A 104 -2.52 -12.03 13.44
CA LYS A 104 -3.63 -11.68 14.32
C LYS A 104 -4.42 -10.47 13.80
N SER A 105 -4.05 -9.92 12.68
CA SER A 105 -4.74 -8.78 12.08
C SER A 105 -5.97 -9.25 11.31
N LEU A 106 -6.98 -9.69 12.06
CA LEU A 106 -8.16 -10.38 11.50
C LEU A 106 -8.97 -9.48 10.55
N MET A 107 -9.02 -8.19 10.81
CA MET A 107 -9.76 -7.27 9.95
C MET A 107 -9.10 -7.12 8.59
N VAL A 108 -7.76 -7.01 8.54
CA VAL A 108 -7.04 -6.94 7.27
C VAL A 108 -7.13 -8.26 6.53
N LEU A 109 -6.88 -9.38 7.22
CA LEU A 109 -6.95 -10.71 6.61
C LEU A 109 -8.34 -11.08 6.14
N GLY A 110 -9.37 -10.48 6.75
CA GLY A 110 -10.76 -10.72 6.39
C GLY A 110 -11.33 -9.76 5.33
N LEU A 111 -10.53 -8.84 4.80
CA LEU A 111 -11.02 -7.93 3.75
C LEU A 111 -11.53 -8.73 2.55
N PRO A 112 -12.79 -8.54 2.11
CA PRO A 112 -13.33 -9.31 0.98
C PRO A 112 -12.55 -9.13 -0.32
N ASN A 113 -11.92 -7.97 -0.51
CA ASN A 113 -11.17 -7.61 -1.70
C ASN A 113 -9.66 -7.87 -1.58
N LEU A 114 -9.22 -8.54 -0.52
CA LEU A 114 -7.82 -8.92 -0.36
C LEU A 114 -7.44 -9.97 -1.40
N LYS A 115 -6.55 -9.59 -2.31
CA LYS A 115 -6.14 -10.44 -3.42
C LYS A 115 -4.96 -11.36 -3.05
N ALA A 116 -4.01 -10.82 -2.29
CA ALA A 116 -2.81 -11.57 -1.90
C ALA A 116 -2.16 -10.93 -0.68
N VAL A 117 -1.46 -11.77 0.08
CA VAL A 117 -0.56 -11.33 1.15
C VAL A 117 0.84 -11.79 0.77
N ILE A 118 1.76 -10.85 0.67
CA ILE A 118 3.16 -11.14 0.35
C ILE A 118 3.99 -10.94 1.61
N LYS A 119 4.52 -12.04 2.13
CA LYS A 119 5.51 -12.01 3.22
C LYS A 119 6.90 -11.99 2.60
N TYR A 120 7.75 -11.08 3.04
CA TYR A 120 9.06 -10.88 2.42
C TYR A 120 10.17 -10.69 3.45
N LYS A 121 11.39 -11.08 3.06
CA LYS A 121 12.59 -10.98 3.90
C LYS A 121 13.30 -9.63 3.72
N ASP A 122 13.45 -9.22 2.48
CA ASP A 122 14.14 -8.01 2.06
C ASP A 122 13.51 -7.48 0.77
N PHE A 123 14.04 -6.38 0.24
CA PHE A 123 13.44 -5.78 -0.95
C PHE A 123 13.57 -6.67 -2.19
N ASP A 124 14.68 -7.39 -2.34
CA ASP A 124 14.86 -8.28 -3.50
C ASP A 124 13.82 -9.40 -3.50
N ASP A 125 13.56 -9.98 -2.34
CA ASP A 125 12.50 -10.98 -2.17
C ASP A 125 11.12 -10.39 -2.44
N LEU A 126 10.84 -9.20 -1.92
CA LEU A 126 9.59 -8.48 -2.16
C LEU A 126 9.41 -8.19 -3.64
N SER A 127 10.43 -7.66 -4.30
CA SER A 127 10.40 -7.31 -5.71
C SER A 127 10.04 -8.52 -6.57
N ARG A 128 10.68 -9.66 -6.31
CA ARG A 128 10.44 -10.89 -7.03
C ARG A 128 9.00 -11.40 -6.85
N LYS A 129 8.53 -11.41 -5.61
CA LYS A 129 7.18 -11.89 -5.29
C LYS A 129 6.10 -10.97 -5.83
N LEU A 130 6.31 -9.65 -5.71
CA LEU A 130 5.35 -8.67 -6.23
C LEU A 130 5.31 -8.69 -7.75
N ASP A 131 6.46 -8.81 -8.39
CA ASP A 131 6.56 -8.94 -9.84
C ASP A 131 5.73 -10.13 -10.34
N MET A 132 5.81 -11.27 -9.65
CA MET A 132 5.00 -12.44 -9.96
C MET A 132 3.51 -12.18 -9.85
N GLU A 133 3.08 -11.48 -8.80
CA GLU A 133 1.66 -11.14 -8.63
C GLU A 133 1.18 -10.15 -9.69
N LEU A 134 1.95 -9.11 -9.96
CA LEU A 134 1.56 -8.09 -10.93
C LEU A 134 1.53 -8.63 -12.36
N SER A 135 2.38 -9.58 -12.70
CA SER A 135 2.40 -10.20 -14.03
C SER A 135 1.15 -11.04 -14.33
N LYS A 136 0.36 -11.36 -13.32
CA LYS A 136 -0.89 -12.12 -13.48
C LYS A 136 -2.10 -11.23 -13.78
N LEU A 137 -1.93 -9.94 -13.69
CA LEU A 137 -3.03 -8.99 -13.86
C LEU A 137 -3.45 -8.82 -15.34
#